data_a47e4f76eaa7ddb5538a33ba85ff00a8
#
_entry.id   a47e4f76eaa7ddb5538a33ba85ff00a8
#
_cell.length_a   1.000
_cell.length_b   1.000
_cell.length_c   1.000
_cell.angle_alpha   90.00
_cell.angle_beta   90.00
_cell.angle_gamma   90.00
#
_symmetry.space_group_name_H-M   'P 1'
#
loop_
_entity.id
_entity.type
_entity.pdbx_description
1 polymer ?
#
loop_
_entity_poly.entity_id
_entity_poly.type
_entity_poly.pdbx_seq_one_letter_code
_entity_poly.pdbx_strand_id
1 'polypeptide(L)'
;MKSFREHLFQLLHIDTIGMHYLKSKNIIINRFTLLSFLFCFLSYGCTGFFASKLVQPIENGKMSQVTHEGVTLHYVEVGDRQNPPLIFLHGILAFTQSYSEFIERLAEKYFVVGIDMRGHGRSTIGTQPYSHELIADDVILVADELGLDKFYVVGHSAGGFALLSIAKFYSDRVIKGVSIASLYNHEGIDYNEKNDDYLTKTGFMDNRNDRKNYTLKIFDRAYKKIGEGGKFDSTKRVMVGYGTSMFPSYEISDLRDIKTPILVIVAGKDDRIKPEHTIQMSKLIKNSKLEIVKGAPHFGIVKRKKYMDIVIGYIFNFLQPSA
;
A
#
# COMPACT_ATOMS: atom_id res chain seq x y z
N MET A 1 7.84 39.03 24.68
CA MET A 1 8.54 38.87 23.38
C MET A 1 9.96 38.27 23.50
N LYS A 2 10.78 38.57 24.49
CA LYS A 2 12.09 37.92 24.75
C LYS A 2 11.95 36.41 25.05
N SER A 3 11.04 36.05 25.94
CA SER A 3 10.81 34.65 26.35
C SER A 3 10.45 33.68 25.21
N PHE A 4 9.67 34.13 24.21
CA PHE A 4 9.29 33.27 23.06
C PHE A 4 10.46 32.98 22.11
N ARG A 5 11.35 33.96 21.89
CA ARG A 5 12.56 33.78 21.09
C ARG A 5 13.53 32.77 21.75
N GLU A 6 13.72 32.88 23.05
CA GLU A 6 14.61 32.00 23.80
C GLU A 6 14.10 30.56 23.81
N HIS A 7 12.79 30.36 23.96
CA HIS A 7 12.17 29.02 23.83
C HIS A 7 12.30 28.42 22.44
N LEU A 8 12.18 29.22 21.37
CA LEU A 8 12.30 28.75 19.98
C LEU A 8 13.74 28.35 19.65
N PHE A 9 14.75 29.06 20.16
CA PHE A 9 16.16 28.69 19.93
C PHE A 9 16.56 27.45 20.73
N GLN A 10 15.98 27.18 21.88
CA GLN A 10 16.14 25.93 22.61
C GLN A 10 15.51 24.73 21.86
N LEU A 11 14.33 24.92 21.27
CA LEU A 11 13.66 23.89 20.43
C LEU A 11 14.44 23.54 19.16
N LEU A 12 15.19 24.50 18.61
CA LEU A 12 15.97 24.32 17.38
C LEU A 12 17.43 23.86 17.63
N HIS A 13 17.82 23.58 18.89
CA HIS A 13 19.20 23.22 19.28
C HIS A 13 20.26 24.20 18.74
N ILE A 14 19.91 25.48 18.62
CA ILE A 14 20.87 26.53 18.25
C ILE A 14 21.64 26.91 19.52
N ASP A 15 22.91 26.55 19.55
CA ASP A 15 23.80 26.84 20.66
C ASP A 15 24.09 28.34 20.79
N THR A 16 24.72 28.73 21.90
CA THR A 16 25.05 30.12 22.22
C THR A 16 25.98 30.76 21.17
N ILE A 17 26.77 29.93 20.45
CA ILE A 17 27.70 30.36 19.39
C ILE A 17 26.91 30.72 18.13
N GLY A 18 25.93 29.94 17.74
CA GLY A 18 25.04 30.24 16.61
C GLY A 18 24.23 31.52 16.83
N MET A 19 23.77 31.80 18.08
CA MET A 19 23.09 33.04 18.42
C MET A 19 24.00 34.28 18.34
N HIS A 20 25.26 34.15 18.73
CA HIS A 20 26.25 35.23 18.62
C HIS A 20 26.60 35.52 17.15
N TYR A 21 26.73 34.49 16.31
CA TYR A 21 27.01 34.63 14.88
C TYR A 21 25.87 35.37 14.15
N LEU A 22 24.61 35.02 14.45
CA LEU A 22 23.44 35.68 13.86
C LEU A 22 23.32 37.17 14.28
N LYS A 23 23.70 37.49 15.52
CA LYS A 23 23.73 38.88 16.01
C LYS A 23 24.88 39.68 15.41
N SER A 24 26.06 39.10 15.24
CA SER A 24 27.25 39.79 14.69
C SER A 24 27.14 40.17 13.21
N LYS A 25 26.25 39.46 12.45
CA LYS A 25 26.03 39.71 11.01
C LYS A 25 24.83 40.61 10.71
N ASN A 26 24.18 41.22 11.73
CA ASN A 26 22.99 42.05 11.56
C ASN A 26 21.89 41.38 10.68
N ILE A 27 21.74 40.05 10.75
CA ILE A 27 20.74 39.34 10.00
C ILE A 27 19.37 39.59 10.63
N ILE A 28 18.63 40.49 10.03
CA ILE A 28 17.23 40.76 10.41
C ILE A 28 16.38 39.64 9.82
N ILE A 29 16.13 38.58 10.60
CA ILE A 29 15.13 37.56 10.24
C ILE A 29 13.76 38.21 10.48
N ASN A 30 13.12 38.65 9.42
CA ASN A 30 11.79 39.22 9.51
C ASN A 30 10.77 38.11 9.88
N ARG A 31 9.59 38.51 10.39
CA ARG A 31 8.52 37.57 10.82
C ARG A 31 8.07 36.64 9.69
N PHE A 32 8.11 37.09 8.43
CA PHE A 32 7.76 36.30 7.26
C PHE A 32 8.80 35.21 6.99
N THR A 33 10.08 35.52 7.08
CA THR A 33 11.17 34.55 6.90
C THR A 33 11.13 33.48 7.99
N LEU A 34 10.87 33.88 9.25
CA LEU A 34 10.75 32.96 10.38
C LEU A 34 9.50 32.07 10.26
N LEU A 35 8.36 32.61 9.83
CA LEU A 35 7.12 31.87 9.55
C LEU A 35 7.31 30.92 8.36
N SER A 36 8.00 31.33 7.31
CA SER A 36 8.31 30.49 6.16
C SER A 36 9.24 29.33 6.54
N PHE A 37 10.26 29.57 7.36
CA PHE A 37 11.11 28.50 7.90
C PHE A 37 10.33 27.55 8.82
N LEU A 38 9.46 28.07 9.68
CA LEU A 38 8.63 27.26 10.57
C LEU A 38 7.62 26.41 9.77
N PHE A 39 7.02 26.99 8.72
CA PHE A 39 6.10 26.29 7.83
C PHE A 39 6.81 25.21 7.00
N CYS A 40 8.00 25.52 6.47
CA CYS A 40 8.84 24.52 5.80
C CYS A 40 9.28 23.41 6.75
N PHE A 41 9.66 23.74 7.97
CA PHE A 41 10.10 22.76 8.99
C PHE A 41 8.94 21.87 9.44
N LEU A 42 7.75 22.44 9.67
CA LEU A 42 6.54 21.70 10.01
C LEU A 42 6.09 20.79 8.85
N SER A 43 6.05 21.30 7.63
CA SER A 43 5.66 20.48 6.46
C SER A 43 6.69 19.40 6.14
N TYR A 44 7.98 19.70 6.30
CA TYR A 44 9.06 18.73 6.11
C TYR A 44 9.11 17.69 7.24
N GLY A 45 8.90 18.10 8.49
CA GLY A 45 8.80 17.22 9.64
C GLY A 45 7.59 16.28 9.56
N CYS A 46 6.42 16.79 9.18
CA CYS A 46 5.20 15.99 9.04
C CYS A 46 5.35 14.85 8.01
N THR A 47 5.86 15.14 6.80
CA THR A 47 6.03 14.08 5.78
C THR A 47 7.08 13.05 6.19
N GLY A 48 8.15 13.45 6.90
CA GLY A 48 9.14 12.54 7.46
C GLY A 48 8.56 11.65 8.55
N PHE A 49 7.71 12.18 9.42
CA PHE A 49 7.00 11.43 10.44
C PHE A 49 6.05 10.39 9.81
N PHE A 50 5.23 10.80 8.82
CA PHE A 50 4.33 9.86 8.15
C PHE A 50 5.09 8.79 7.34
N ALA A 51 6.19 9.16 6.67
CA ALA A 51 7.05 8.19 6.00
C ALA A 51 7.64 7.17 7.00
N SER A 52 8.02 7.59 8.21
CA SER A 52 8.48 6.67 9.26
C SER A 52 7.40 5.71 9.71
N LYS A 53 6.13 6.13 9.71
CA LYS A 53 5.00 5.25 10.03
C LYS A 53 4.69 4.24 8.93
N LEU A 54 5.09 4.51 7.68
CA LEU A 54 5.00 3.55 6.58
C LEU A 54 6.15 2.54 6.55
N VAL A 55 7.30 2.88 7.14
CA VAL A 55 8.49 2.01 7.14
C VAL A 55 8.74 1.52 8.55
N GLN A 56 7.91 0.60 9.01
CA GLN A 56 8.14 -0.07 10.28
C GLN A 56 8.80 -1.43 10.03
N PRO A 57 9.74 -1.87 10.87
CA PRO A 57 10.22 -3.24 10.83
C PRO A 57 9.03 -4.20 10.97
N ILE A 58 9.12 -5.35 10.35
CA ILE A 58 8.19 -6.46 10.59
C ILE A 58 8.89 -7.37 11.61
N GLU A 59 8.32 -7.49 12.79
CA GLU A 59 8.91 -8.28 13.87
C GLU A 59 9.05 -9.76 13.45
N ASN A 60 10.23 -10.33 13.67
CA ASN A 60 10.56 -11.69 13.27
C ASN A 60 10.37 -11.98 11.77
N GLY A 61 10.31 -10.95 10.94
CA GLY A 61 10.19 -11.08 9.49
C GLY A 61 11.51 -11.45 8.85
N LYS A 62 11.52 -12.56 8.09
CA LYS A 62 12.67 -12.96 7.28
C LYS A 62 12.49 -12.43 5.87
N MET A 63 13.33 -11.46 5.49
CA MET A 63 13.36 -10.92 4.12
C MET A 63 14.07 -11.89 3.19
N SER A 64 13.44 -12.17 2.04
CA SER A 64 13.94 -13.08 1.01
C SER A 64 13.63 -12.51 -0.39
N GLN A 65 14.16 -13.14 -1.42
CA GLN A 65 13.91 -12.78 -2.81
C GLN A 65 14.02 -13.99 -3.73
N VAL A 66 13.29 -13.94 -4.83
CA VAL A 66 13.41 -14.87 -5.95
C VAL A 66 13.66 -14.08 -7.24
N THR A 67 14.49 -14.61 -8.12
CA THR A 67 14.80 -13.98 -9.41
C THR A 67 14.45 -14.94 -10.55
N HIS A 68 13.64 -14.48 -11.49
CA HIS A 68 13.25 -15.22 -12.67
C HIS A 68 13.14 -14.28 -13.87
N GLU A 69 13.68 -14.67 -15.03
CA GLU A 69 13.64 -13.89 -16.28
C GLU A 69 13.97 -12.39 -16.14
N GLY A 70 15.00 -12.08 -15.35
CA GLY A 70 15.45 -10.70 -15.14
C GLY A 70 14.60 -9.87 -14.19
N VAL A 71 13.61 -10.48 -13.54
CA VAL A 71 12.81 -9.86 -12.48
C VAL A 71 13.19 -10.46 -11.14
N THR A 72 13.44 -9.59 -10.16
CA THR A 72 13.64 -9.97 -8.75
C THR A 72 12.42 -9.53 -7.96
N LEU A 73 11.75 -10.49 -7.33
CA LEU A 73 10.64 -10.25 -6.40
C LEU A 73 11.14 -10.41 -4.97
N HIS A 74 10.94 -9.37 -4.17
CA HIS A 74 11.22 -9.39 -2.75
C HIS A 74 9.97 -9.75 -1.95
N TYR A 75 10.15 -10.56 -0.91
CA TYR A 75 9.06 -10.95 -0.02
C TYR A 75 9.57 -11.08 1.42
N VAL A 76 8.65 -11.09 2.36
CA VAL A 76 8.92 -11.32 3.78
C VAL A 76 8.11 -12.50 4.28
N GLU A 77 8.78 -13.41 4.98
CA GLU A 77 8.16 -14.56 5.67
C GLU A 77 7.96 -14.19 7.14
N VAL A 78 6.75 -14.38 7.67
CA VAL A 78 6.38 -14.04 9.06
C VAL A 78 5.48 -15.11 9.65
N GLY A 79 5.71 -15.47 10.91
CA GLY A 79 4.93 -16.49 11.61
C GLY A 79 5.52 -17.89 11.49
N ASP A 80 4.80 -18.87 12.06
CA ASP A 80 5.24 -20.25 12.07
C ASP A 80 4.93 -20.95 10.73
N ARG A 81 5.93 -21.57 10.13
CA ARG A 81 5.79 -22.33 8.87
C ARG A 81 4.84 -23.55 8.98
N GLN A 82 4.53 -24.00 10.18
CA GLN A 82 3.54 -25.05 10.41
C GLN A 82 2.10 -24.55 10.30
N ASN A 83 1.88 -23.24 10.41
CA ASN A 83 0.57 -22.64 10.20
C ASN A 83 0.20 -22.64 8.70
N PRO A 84 -1.11 -22.59 8.40
CA PRO A 84 -1.59 -22.51 7.01
C PRO A 84 -0.98 -21.31 6.27
N PRO A 85 -0.47 -21.48 5.03
CA PRO A 85 0.18 -20.41 4.29
C PRO A 85 -0.81 -19.37 3.78
N LEU A 86 -0.42 -18.09 3.91
CA LEU A 86 -1.19 -16.93 3.49
C LEU A 86 -0.29 -15.94 2.76
N ILE A 87 -0.62 -15.61 1.51
CA ILE A 87 0.06 -14.57 0.76
C ILE A 87 -0.66 -13.24 0.96
N PHE A 88 0.11 -12.21 1.36
CA PHE A 88 -0.38 -10.84 1.52
C PHE A 88 0.12 -9.95 0.38
N LEU A 89 -0.82 -9.19 -0.24
CA LEU A 89 -0.56 -8.27 -1.35
C LEU A 89 -0.98 -6.84 -0.99
N HIS A 90 -0.04 -5.93 -1.10
CA HIS A 90 -0.20 -4.51 -0.72
C HIS A 90 -0.96 -3.69 -1.77
N GLY A 91 -1.38 -2.47 -1.39
CA GLY A 91 -1.96 -1.49 -2.32
C GLY A 91 -0.90 -0.79 -3.18
N ILE A 92 -1.38 -0.09 -4.21
CA ILE A 92 -0.53 0.68 -5.12
C ILE A 92 0.35 1.69 -4.37
N LEU A 93 1.55 1.98 -4.87
CA LEU A 93 2.62 2.80 -4.27
C LEU A 93 3.20 2.24 -2.98
N ALA A 94 2.49 1.38 -2.28
CA ALA A 94 2.93 0.81 -1.03
C ALA A 94 3.93 -0.34 -1.25
N PHE A 95 4.35 -0.96 -0.20
CA PHE A 95 5.21 -2.14 -0.14
C PHE A 95 4.95 -2.86 1.19
N THR A 96 5.45 -4.05 1.34
CA THR A 96 5.15 -4.95 2.46
C THR A 96 5.34 -4.28 3.82
N GLN A 97 6.46 -3.60 4.06
CA GLN A 97 6.73 -2.92 5.33
C GLN A 97 5.72 -1.79 5.65
N SER A 98 5.00 -1.30 4.63
CA SER A 98 3.89 -0.37 4.87
C SER A 98 2.72 -1.01 5.61
N TYR A 99 2.69 -2.32 5.76
CA TYR A 99 1.62 -3.11 6.40
C TYR A 99 2.14 -3.96 7.57
N SER A 100 3.29 -3.60 8.17
CA SER A 100 3.93 -4.40 9.22
C SER A 100 2.95 -4.88 10.29
N GLU A 101 2.26 -3.98 10.98
CA GLU A 101 1.28 -4.31 12.03
C GLU A 101 0.14 -5.22 11.51
N PHE A 102 -0.36 -4.98 10.29
CA PHE A 102 -1.41 -5.81 9.70
C PHE A 102 -0.92 -7.23 9.39
N ILE A 103 0.29 -7.36 8.86
CA ILE A 103 0.95 -8.64 8.55
C ILE A 103 1.23 -9.41 9.84
N GLU A 104 1.77 -8.76 10.88
CA GLU A 104 2.04 -9.35 12.19
C GLU A 104 0.76 -9.90 12.84
N ARG A 105 -0.35 -9.16 12.71
CA ARG A 105 -1.66 -9.64 13.19
C ARG A 105 -2.16 -10.86 12.40
N LEU A 106 -1.93 -10.93 11.09
CA LEU A 106 -2.24 -12.14 10.31
C LEU A 106 -1.35 -13.32 10.73
N ALA A 107 -0.09 -13.04 11.06
CA ALA A 107 0.89 -14.05 11.45
C ALA A 107 0.60 -14.70 12.82
N GLU A 108 -0.33 -14.15 13.61
CA GLU A 108 -0.82 -14.82 14.83
C GLU A 108 -1.45 -16.20 14.53
N LYS A 109 -1.96 -16.42 13.31
CA LYS A 109 -2.65 -17.68 12.93
C LYS A 109 -2.17 -18.29 11.61
N TYR A 110 -1.40 -17.57 10.83
CA TYR A 110 -0.97 -17.98 9.48
C TYR A 110 0.54 -17.86 9.33
N PHE A 111 1.11 -18.70 8.47
CA PHE A 111 2.43 -18.43 7.90
C PHE A 111 2.25 -17.40 6.78
N VAL A 112 2.60 -16.15 7.03
CA VAL A 112 2.36 -15.04 6.12
C VAL A 112 3.56 -14.78 5.22
N VAL A 113 3.32 -14.73 3.91
CA VAL A 113 4.28 -14.29 2.90
C VAL A 113 3.81 -12.97 2.31
N GLY A 114 4.39 -11.87 2.75
CA GLY A 114 4.13 -10.54 2.18
C GLY A 114 5.01 -10.29 0.98
N ILE A 115 4.45 -10.00 -0.20
CA ILE A 115 5.20 -9.80 -1.44
C ILE A 115 5.24 -8.30 -1.76
N ASP A 116 6.44 -7.75 -2.00
CA ASP A 116 6.58 -6.48 -2.71
C ASP A 116 6.24 -6.74 -4.17
N MET A 117 5.04 -6.35 -4.62
CA MET A 117 4.58 -6.62 -5.98
C MET A 117 5.54 -5.99 -7.01
N ARG A 118 5.63 -6.56 -8.19
CA ARG A 118 6.47 -6.09 -9.32
C ARG A 118 6.46 -4.56 -9.44
N GLY A 119 7.65 -3.97 -9.49
CA GLY A 119 7.84 -2.52 -9.60
C GLY A 119 7.55 -1.73 -8.33
N HIS A 120 7.27 -2.39 -7.21
CA HIS A 120 7.05 -1.76 -5.91
C HIS A 120 8.10 -2.20 -4.88
N GLY A 121 8.27 -1.40 -3.84
CA GLY A 121 9.18 -1.70 -2.75
C GLY A 121 10.59 -1.99 -3.24
N ARG A 122 11.08 -3.19 -2.93
CA ARG A 122 12.40 -3.68 -3.36
C ARG A 122 12.35 -4.49 -4.65
N SER A 123 11.16 -4.88 -5.11
CA SER A 123 10.99 -5.68 -6.34
C SER A 123 11.29 -4.87 -7.59
N THR A 124 11.90 -5.51 -8.59
CA THR A 124 12.17 -4.88 -9.88
C THR A 124 10.92 -4.87 -10.76
N ILE A 125 10.91 -4.02 -11.81
CA ILE A 125 9.77 -3.92 -12.73
C ILE A 125 9.87 -4.92 -13.89
N GLY A 126 11.11 -5.24 -14.34
CA GLY A 126 11.33 -6.04 -15.54
C GLY A 126 11.03 -5.28 -16.83
N THR A 127 11.01 -6.01 -17.95
CA THR A 127 10.78 -5.47 -19.29
C THR A 127 9.48 -5.95 -19.93
N GLN A 128 8.82 -6.93 -19.33
CA GLN A 128 7.58 -7.49 -19.86
C GLN A 128 6.41 -6.50 -19.71
N PRO A 129 5.48 -6.46 -20.68
CA PRO A 129 4.26 -5.68 -20.54
C PRO A 129 3.48 -6.14 -19.31
N TYR A 130 2.99 -5.20 -18.54
CA TYR A 130 2.23 -5.50 -17.33
C TYR A 130 0.85 -6.04 -17.70
N SER A 131 0.49 -7.22 -17.18
CA SER A 131 -0.80 -7.88 -17.44
C SER A 131 -1.35 -8.52 -16.15
N HIS A 132 -2.61 -8.92 -16.15
CA HIS A 132 -3.21 -9.68 -15.05
C HIS A 132 -2.50 -11.01 -14.82
N GLU A 133 -2.22 -11.71 -15.91
CA GLU A 133 -1.54 -12.98 -15.88
C GLU A 133 -0.16 -12.84 -15.26
N LEU A 134 0.61 -11.84 -15.71
CA LEU A 134 1.94 -11.57 -15.18
C LEU A 134 1.93 -11.27 -13.67
N ILE A 135 0.90 -10.55 -13.16
CA ILE A 135 0.76 -10.34 -11.72
C ILE A 135 0.48 -11.66 -10.98
N ALA A 136 -0.35 -12.52 -11.57
CA ALA A 136 -0.63 -13.81 -10.99
C ALA A 136 0.61 -14.70 -11.00
N ASP A 137 1.35 -14.75 -12.12
CA ASP A 137 2.59 -15.52 -12.30
C ASP A 137 3.66 -15.13 -11.27
N ASP A 138 3.80 -13.84 -10.98
CA ASP A 138 4.72 -13.35 -9.94
C ASP A 138 4.41 -13.93 -8.56
N VAL A 139 3.13 -14.04 -8.22
CA VAL A 139 2.71 -14.59 -6.92
C VAL A 139 2.94 -16.10 -6.91
N ILE A 140 2.67 -16.79 -7.99
CA ILE A 140 2.93 -18.23 -8.12
C ILE A 140 4.44 -18.52 -8.06
N LEU A 141 5.27 -17.70 -8.71
CA LEU A 141 6.72 -17.84 -8.62
C LEU A 141 7.22 -17.82 -7.17
N VAL A 142 6.73 -16.88 -6.36
CA VAL A 142 7.09 -16.82 -4.93
C VAL A 142 6.52 -18.01 -4.16
N ALA A 143 5.30 -18.43 -4.46
CA ALA A 143 4.69 -19.60 -3.82
C ALA A 143 5.48 -20.88 -4.12
N ASP A 144 5.89 -21.08 -5.37
CA ASP A 144 6.66 -22.25 -5.82
C ASP A 144 8.08 -22.25 -5.21
N GLU A 145 8.75 -21.10 -5.14
CA GLU A 145 10.04 -20.95 -4.46
C GLU A 145 9.98 -21.40 -2.98
N LEU A 146 8.83 -21.19 -2.35
CA LEU A 146 8.60 -21.56 -0.96
C LEU A 146 7.99 -22.97 -0.78
N GLY A 147 7.68 -23.68 -1.87
CA GLY A 147 7.03 -24.99 -1.85
C GLY A 147 5.57 -24.95 -1.37
N LEU A 148 4.87 -23.82 -1.58
CA LEU A 148 3.48 -23.65 -1.18
C LEU A 148 2.54 -24.15 -2.27
N ASP A 149 2.02 -25.36 -2.14
CA ASP A 149 1.08 -25.95 -3.11
C ASP A 149 -0.26 -25.19 -3.13
N LYS A 150 -0.85 -24.98 -1.96
CA LYS A 150 -2.11 -24.24 -1.80
C LYS A 150 -1.99 -23.20 -0.68
N PHE A 151 -2.60 -22.05 -0.87
CA PHE A 151 -2.48 -20.94 0.06
C PHE A 151 -3.74 -20.08 0.10
N TYR A 152 -3.88 -19.29 1.16
CA TYR A 152 -4.82 -18.19 1.25
C TYR A 152 -4.22 -16.93 0.65
N VAL A 153 -5.06 -16.02 0.15
CA VAL A 153 -4.61 -14.71 -0.35
C VAL A 153 -5.39 -13.60 0.33
N VAL A 154 -4.69 -12.61 0.87
CA VAL A 154 -5.28 -11.37 1.40
C VAL A 154 -4.68 -10.19 0.65
N GLY A 155 -5.52 -9.41 -0.02
CA GLY A 155 -5.07 -8.25 -0.79
C GLY A 155 -5.83 -6.98 -0.44
N HIS A 156 -5.11 -5.87 -0.32
CA HIS A 156 -5.68 -4.54 -0.10
C HIS A 156 -5.56 -3.70 -1.38
N SER A 157 -6.65 -3.03 -1.80
CA SER A 157 -6.65 -2.13 -2.97
C SER A 157 -6.12 -2.86 -4.22
N ALA A 158 -5.00 -2.43 -4.82
CA ALA A 158 -4.34 -3.12 -5.94
C ALA A 158 -4.00 -4.59 -5.62
N GLY A 159 -3.70 -4.92 -4.37
CA GLY A 159 -3.50 -6.32 -3.95
C GLY A 159 -4.79 -7.16 -4.00
N GLY A 160 -5.93 -6.56 -3.68
CA GLY A 160 -7.24 -7.23 -3.83
C GLY A 160 -7.62 -7.41 -5.30
N PHE A 161 -7.15 -6.52 -6.15
CA PHE A 161 -7.24 -6.66 -7.59
C PHE A 161 -6.35 -7.80 -8.12
N ALA A 162 -5.11 -7.89 -7.64
CA ALA A 162 -4.20 -8.99 -7.96
C ALA A 162 -4.77 -10.36 -7.53
N LEU A 163 -5.48 -10.42 -6.40
CA LEU A 163 -6.19 -11.64 -5.98
C LEU A 163 -7.17 -12.12 -7.06
N LEU A 164 -7.90 -11.22 -7.73
CA LEU A 164 -8.83 -11.62 -8.81
C LEU A 164 -8.06 -12.29 -9.97
N SER A 165 -6.85 -11.80 -10.28
CA SER A 165 -5.98 -12.42 -11.29
C SER A 165 -5.59 -13.85 -10.89
N ILE A 166 -5.12 -14.01 -9.66
CA ILE A 166 -4.70 -15.33 -9.15
C ILE A 166 -5.90 -16.29 -9.11
N ALA A 167 -7.07 -15.81 -8.67
CA ALA A 167 -8.29 -16.61 -8.62
C ALA A 167 -8.81 -16.99 -10.02
N LYS A 168 -8.50 -16.20 -11.05
CA LYS A 168 -8.87 -16.49 -12.44
C LYS A 168 -7.92 -17.50 -13.08
N PHE A 169 -6.60 -17.31 -12.98
CA PHE A 169 -5.61 -18.10 -13.69
C PHE A 169 -5.10 -19.32 -12.91
N TYR A 170 -5.19 -19.27 -11.55
CA TYR A 170 -4.64 -20.28 -10.64
C TYR A 170 -5.62 -20.64 -9.52
N SER A 171 -6.89 -20.87 -9.89
CA SER A 171 -7.97 -21.14 -8.93
C SER A 171 -7.75 -22.39 -8.06
N ASP A 172 -6.98 -23.35 -8.55
CA ASP A 172 -6.61 -24.59 -7.87
C ASP A 172 -5.54 -24.38 -6.78
N ARG A 173 -4.79 -23.28 -6.86
CA ARG A 173 -3.77 -22.88 -5.87
C ARG A 173 -4.36 -22.07 -4.72
N VAL A 174 -5.50 -21.39 -4.89
CA VAL A 174 -6.10 -20.51 -3.88
C VAL A 174 -7.20 -21.21 -3.10
N ILE A 175 -6.99 -21.43 -1.81
CA ILE A 175 -7.98 -22.05 -0.93
C ILE A 175 -9.18 -21.11 -0.72
N LYS A 176 -8.92 -19.89 -0.27
CA LYS A 176 -9.89 -18.77 -0.15
C LYS A 176 -9.14 -17.44 -0.31
N GLY A 177 -9.84 -16.39 -0.75
CA GLY A 177 -9.29 -15.06 -0.92
C GLY A 177 -10.03 -14.00 -0.10
N VAL A 178 -9.33 -12.93 0.28
CA VAL A 178 -9.91 -11.74 0.91
C VAL A 178 -9.50 -10.50 0.13
N SER A 179 -10.46 -9.81 -0.45
CA SER A 179 -10.28 -8.56 -1.20
C SER A 179 -10.76 -7.39 -0.34
N ILE A 180 -9.85 -6.49 0.04
CA ILE A 180 -10.13 -5.38 0.95
C ILE A 180 -10.07 -4.07 0.17
N ALA A 181 -11.16 -3.28 0.18
CA ALA A 181 -11.25 -1.95 -0.41
C ALA A 181 -10.67 -1.94 -1.85
N SER A 182 -11.14 -2.84 -2.70
CA SER A 182 -10.63 -3.07 -4.06
C SER A 182 -11.71 -2.87 -5.11
N LEU A 183 -11.28 -2.95 -6.36
CA LEU A 183 -12.11 -2.75 -7.55
C LEU A 183 -11.86 -3.89 -8.55
N TYR A 184 -12.71 -3.99 -9.57
CA TYR A 184 -12.53 -4.94 -10.67
C TYR A 184 -12.31 -4.25 -12.03
N ASN A 185 -12.56 -2.93 -12.12
CA ASN A 185 -12.23 -2.11 -13.30
C ASN A 185 -12.06 -0.64 -12.88
N HIS A 186 -11.62 0.21 -13.82
CA HIS A 186 -11.31 1.63 -13.58
C HIS A 186 -12.54 2.48 -13.18
N GLU A 187 -13.78 2.04 -13.47
CA GLU A 187 -15.00 2.75 -13.10
C GLU A 187 -15.17 2.84 -11.57
N GLY A 188 -14.52 1.92 -10.84
CA GLY A 188 -14.50 1.91 -9.40
C GLY A 188 -13.67 3.02 -8.76
N ILE A 189 -12.82 3.72 -9.52
CA ILE A 189 -12.00 4.80 -8.99
C ILE A 189 -12.86 6.03 -8.70
N ASP A 190 -12.72 6.59 -7.51
CA ASP A 190 -13.36 7.86 -7.15
C ASP A 190 -12.48 9.04 -7.58
N TYR A 191 -12.76 9.59 -8.76
CA TYR A 191 -12.08 10.76 -9.33
C TYR A 191 -12.72 12.05 -8.82
N ASN A 192 -12.81 12.27 -7.53
CA ASN A 192 -13.29 13.54 -7.01
C ASN A 192 -12.15 14.58 -6.95
N GLU A 193 -12.52 15.88 -6.98
CA GLU A 193 -11.54 16.98 -6.97
C GLU A 193 -10.60 16.99 -5.76
N LYS A 194 -10.99 16.35 -4.66
CA LYS A 194 -10.14 16.20 -3.46
C LYS A 194 -9.09 15.11 -3.61
N ASN A 195 -9.28 14.18 -4.56
CA ASN A 195 -8.38 13.08 -4.87
C ASN A 195 -7.52 13.35 -6.11
N ASP A 196 -7.64 14.51 -6.74
CA ASP A 196 -6.85 14.95 -7.90
C ASP A 196 -5.33 15.01 -7.64
N ASP A 197 -4.94 14.60 -6.45
CA ASP A 197 -3.55 14.65 -6.03
C ASP A 197 -2.63 13.68 -6.78
N TYR A 198 -3.15 12.60 -7.43
CA TYR A 198 -2.31 11.66 -8.19
C TYR A 198 -3.03 10.76 -9.21
N LEU A 199 -4.38 10.78 -9.26
CA LEU A 199 -5.16 10.03 -10.24
C LEU A 199 -6.01 11.01 -11.06
N THR A 200 -5.75 11.16 -12.33
CA THR A 200 -6.60 11.92 -13.27
C THR A 200 -7.35 10.96 -14.20
N LYS A 201 -8.48 11.39 -14.76
CA LYS A 201 -9.24 10.62 -15.77
C LYS A 201 -8.43 10.24 -17.01
N THR A 202 -7.33 10.95 -17.27
CA THR A 202 -6.48 10.77 -18.45
C THR A 202 -5.20 10.01 -18.16
N GLY A 203 -5.05 9.47 -16.94
CA GLY A 203 -3.84 8.79 -16.49
C GLY A 203 -3.12 9.53 -15.38
N PHE A 204 -1.99 8.99 -14.96
CA PHE A 204 -1.19 9.54 -13.88
C PHE A 204 -0.56 10.88 -14.24
N MET A 205 -0.76 11.84 -13.37
CA MET A 205 -0.05 13.09 -13.14
C MET A 205 0.89 13.60 -14.22
N ASP A 206 0.53 14.76 -14.75
CA ASP A 206 1.49 15.72 -15.28
C ASP A 206 2.56 16.04 -14.19
N ASN A 207 3.84 15.83 -14.51
CA ASN A 207 5.01 16.10 -13.66
C ASN A 207 5.02 17.50 -13.00
N ARG A 208 4.18 18.43 -13.48
CA ARG A 208 4.05 19.80 -12.97
C ARG A 208 3.41 19.90 -11.59
N ASN A 209 2.59 18.92 -11.16
CA ASN A 209 1.89 18.93 -9.88
C ASN A 209 2.53 18.04 -8.78
N ASP A 210 3.54 17.23 -9.10
CA ASP A 210 4.26 16.36 -8.16
C ASP A 210 4.75 17.11 -6.92
N ARG A 211 5.13 18.37 -7.05
CA ARG A 211 5.65 19.18 -5.93
C ARG A 211 4.59 19.51 -4.87
N LYS A 212 3.32 19.49 -5.23
CA LYS A 212 2.20 19.81 -4.32
C LYS A 212 1.59 18.57 -3.66
N ASN A 213 1.83 17.38 -4.24
CA ASN A 213 1.21 16.15 -3.76
C ASN A 213 1.85 15.63 -2.48
N TYR A 214 1.14 15.79 -1.38
CA TYR A 214 1.60 15.39 -0.06
C TYR A 214 1.76 13.86 0.08
N THR A 215 0.85 13.08 -0.51
CA THR A 215 0.88 11.62 -0.47
C THR A 215 2.11 11.08 -1.20
N LEU A 216 2.38 11.56 -2.42
CA LEU A 216 3.57 11.13 -3.17
C LEU A 216 4.88 11.47 -2.44
N LYS A 217 4.94 12.64 -1.77
CA LYS A 217 6.12 13.01 -0.96
C LYS A 217 6.34 12.06 0.22
N ILE A 218 5.27 11.56 0.84
CA ILE A 218 5.37 10.58 1.93
C ILE A 218 5.94 9.28 1.39
N PHE A 219 5.42 8.77 0.26
CA PHE A 219 5.92 7.54 -0.35
C PHE A 219 7.35 7.69 -0.89
N ASP A 220 7.70 8.78 -1.57
CA ASP A 220 9.09 9.06 -1.98
C ASP A 220 10.07 8.98 -0.80
N ARG A 221 9.71 9.56 0.34
CA ARG A 221 10.51 9.46 1.55
C ARG A 221 10.54 8.06 2.14
N ALA A 222 9.43 7.34 2.07
CA ALA A 222 9.37 5.95 2.52
C ALA A 222 10.30 5.06 1.68
N TYR A 223 10.29 5.20 0.36
CA TYR A 223 11.22 4.50 -0.53
C TYR A 223 12.69 4.84 -0.25
N LYS A 224 13.02 6.12 -0.02
CA LYS A 224 14.38 6.52 0.41
C LYS A 224 14.79 5.86 1.71
N LYS A 225 13.86 5.69 2.67
CA LYS A 225 14.15 5.02 3.95
C LYS A 225 14.42 3.53 3.83
N ILE A 226 13.81 2.84 2.88
CA ILE A 226 14.12 1.43 2.60
C ILE A 226 15.32 1.25 1.68
N GLY A 227 16.03 2.33 1.31
CA GLY A 227 17.20 2.29 0.42
C GLY A 227 16.85 2.26 -1.07
N GLU A 228 15.58 2.46 -1.46
CA GLU A 228 15.08 2.28 -2.83
C GLU A 228 14.57 3.60 -3.45
N GLY A 229 15.13 4.75 -3.03
CA GLY A 229 14.68 6.07 -3.48
C GLY A 229 14.62 6.23 -5.01
N GLY A 230 15.55 5.62 -5.75
CA GLY A 230 15.54 5.63 -7.21
C GLY A 230 14.41 4.82 -7.85
N LYS A 231 13.86 3.83 -7.15
CA LYS A 231 12.75 2.99 -7.66
C LYS A 231 11.39 3.65 -7.56
N PHE A 232 11.22 4.68 -6.73
CA PHE A 232 9.94 5.37 -6.63
C PHE A 232 9.47 5.97 -7.96
N ASP A 233 10.38 6.48 -8.78
CA ASP A 233 10.05 6.94 -10.13
C ASP A 233 9.67 5.80 -11.07
N SER A 234 10.26 4.61 -10.90
CA SER A 234 9.84 3.40 -11.63
C SER A 234 8.46 2.96 -11.18
N THR A 235 8.18 2.95 -9.87
CA THR A 235 6.86 2.66 -9.31
C THR A 235 5.80 3.62 -9.87
N LYS A 236 6.09 4.92 -9.95
CA LYS A 236 5.19 5.89 -10.58
C LYS A 236 4.93 5.57 -12.05
N ARG A 237 5.93 5.11 -12.80
CA ARG A 237 5.76 4.68 -14.20
C ARG A 237 4.88 3.44 -14.35
N VAL A 238 5.02 2.46 -13.45
CA VAL A 238 4.07 1.34 -13.36
C VAL A 238 2.66 1.87 -13.16
N MET A 239 2.49 2.82 -12.26
CA MET A 239 1.18 3.42 -11.99
C MET A 239 0.61 4.20 -13.18
N VAL A 240 1.46 4.91 -13.96
CA VAL A 240 1.02 5.59 -15.19
C VAL A 240 0.46 4.57 -16.18
N GLY A 241 1.09 3.42 -16.30
CA GLY A 241 0.56 2.32 -17.07
C GLY A 241 -0.79 1.81 -16.53
N TYR A 242 -1.00 1.73 -15.23
CA TYR A 242 -2.30 1.40 -14.63
C TYR A 242 -3.40 2.43 -14.93
N GLY A 243 -3.06 3.70 -15.18
CA GLY A 243 -4.06 4.76 -15.36
C GLY A 243 -4.71 4.83 -16.73
N THR A 244 -4.15 4.22 -17.76
CA THR A 244 -4.62 4.43 -19.15
C THR A 244 -5.09 3.16 -19.87
N SER A 245 -4.53 2.00 -19.60
CA SER A 245 -4.92 0.74 -20.23
C SER A 245 -4.58 -0.49 -19.40
N MET A 246 -3.93 -0.27 -18.27
CA MET A 246 -3.38 -1.31 -17.39
C MET A 246 -4.13 -1.45 -16.05
N PHE A 247 -5.23 -0.74 -15.81
CA PHE A 247 -6.24 -1.36 -14.98
C PHE A 247 -6.90 -2.40 -15.87
N PRO A 248 -6.52 -3.64 -15.72
CA PRO A 248 -7.16 -4.68 -16.44
C PRO A 248 -8.63 -4.55 -16.07
N SER A 249 -9.44 -4.27 -17.04
CA SER A 249 -10.87 -4.31 -16.86
C SER A 249 -11.25 -5.77 -16.85
N TYR A 250 -11.61 -6.29 -15.68
CA TYR A 250 -12.32 -7.57 -15.67
C TYR A 250 -13.70 -7.32 -16.27
N GLU A 251 -14.04 -8.12 -17.23
CA GLU A 251 -15.41 -8.22 -17.71
C GLU A 251 -16.29 -8.87 -16.63
N ILE A 252 -17.58 -8.58 -16.67
CA ILE A 252 -18.54 -9.16 -15.72
C ILE A 252 -18.52 -10.70 -15.77
N SER A 253 -18.30 -11.28 -16.96
CA SER A 253 -18.13 -12.72 -17.15
C SER A 253 -16.95 -13.26 -16.37
N ASP A 254 -15.82 -12.58 -16.39
CA ASP A 254 -14.62 -12.99 -15.66
C ASP A 254 -14.90 -13.16 -14.16
N LEU A 255 -15.61 -12.20 -13.56
CA LEU A 255 -15.97 -12.25 -12.14
C LEU A 255 -16.94 -13.38 -11.82
N ARG A 256 -17.90 -13.66 -12.72
CA ARG A 256 -18.88 -14.75 -12.56
C ARG A 256 -18.22 -16.12 -12.63
N ASP A 257 -17.11 -16.23 -13.35
CA ASP A 257 -16.37 -17.47 -13.55
C ASP A 257 -15.39 -17.78 -12.40
N ILE A 258 -15.14 -16.83 -11.51
CA ILE A 258 -14.33 -17.05 -10.32
C ILE A 258 -15.01 -18.08 -9.40
N LYS A 259 -14.36 -19.22 -9.21
CA LYS A 259 -14.83 -20.32 -8.35
C LYS A 259 -14.31 -20.24 -6.92
N THR A 260 -13.15 -19.62 -6.73
CA THR A 260 -12.51 -19.42 -5.43
C THR A 260 -13.45 -18.67 -4.48
N PRO A 261 -13.69 -19.16 -3.25
CA PRO A 261 -14.45 -18.40 -2.25
C PRO A 261 -13.72 -17.10 -1.89
N ILE A 262 -14.38 -15.95 -2.02
CA ILE A 262 -13.79 -14.63 -1.75
C ILE A 262 -14.61 -13.86 -0.72
N LEU A 263 -13.95 -13.38 0.33
CA LEU A 263 -14.49 -12.36 1.21
C LEU A 263 -14.17 -10.97 0.63
N VAL A 264 -15.20 -10.20 0.34
CA VAL A 264 -15.07 -8.82 -0.11
C VAL A 264 -15.34 -7.90 1.08
N ILE A 265 -14.34 -7.09 1.47
CA ILE A 265 -14.44 -6.14 2.58
C ILE A 265 -14.44 -4.72 2.01
N VAL A 266 -15.51 -3.98 2.30
CA VAL A 266 -15.72 -2.62 1.83
C VAL A 266 -15.30 -1.62 2.89
N ALA A 267 -14.51 -0.62 2.53
CA ALA A 267 -14.29 0.57 3.34
C ALA A 267 -15.49 1.52 3.20
N GLY A 268 -16.30 1.65 4.25
CA GLY A 268 -17.61 2.34 4.17
C GLY A 268 -17.53 3.86 4.00
N LYS A 269 -16.34 4.46 4.11
CA LYS A 269 -16.01 5.85 3.74
C LYS A 269 -14.72 5.87 2.92
N ASP A 270 -14.64 4.96 1.97
CA ASP A 270 -13.53 4.93 1.03
C ASP A 270 -13.47 6.24 0.24
N ASP A 271 -12.29 6.84 0.21
CA ASP A 271 -12.00 8.11 -0.46
C ASP A 271 -11.19 7.92 -1.75
N ARG A 272 -11.03 6.67 -2.21
CA ARG A 272 -10.25 6.29 -3.40
C ARG A 272 -11.03 5.40 -4.35
N ILE A 273 -11.80 4.48 -3.78
CA ILE A 273 -12.60 3.51 -4.54
C ILE A 273 -14.05 3.67 -4.09
N LYS A 274 -14.94 3.80 -5.05
CA LYS A 274 -16.39 3.89 -4.79
C LYS A 274 -16.87 2.66 -4.02
N PRO A 275 -17.41 2.80 -2.81
CA PRO A 275 -17.89 1.66 -2.02
C PRO A 275 -18.91 0.80 -2.76
N GLU A 276 -19.81 1.44 -3.54
CA GLU A 276 -20.82 0.76 -4.34
C GLU A 276 -20.23 -0.15 -5.43
N HIS A 277 -19.05 0.22 -5.97
CA HIS A 277 -18.35 -0.60 -6.95
C HIS A 277 -17.77 -1.86 -6.32
N THR A 278 -17.18 -1.75 -5.12
CA THR A 278 -16.70 -2.91 -4.36
C THR A 278 -17.88 -3.81 -3.94
N ILE A 279 -19.03 -3.23 -3.57
CA ILE A 279 -20.26 -3.99 -3.29
C ILE A 279 -20.75 -4.72 -4.55
N GLN A 280 -20.69 -4.07 -5.71
CA GLN A 280 -21.07 -4.69 -6.98
C GLN A 280 -20.15 -5.87 -7.31
N MET A 281 -18.84 -5.74 -7.12
CA MET A 281 -17.89 -6.83 -7.28
C MET A 281 -18.30 -8.07 -6.49
N SER A 282 -18.69 -7.91 -5.22
CA SER A 282 -19.19 -9.03 -4.43
C SER A 282 -20.42 -9.69 -5.01
N LYS A 283 -21.37 -8.92 -5.57
CA LYS A 283 -22.57 -9.49 -6.19
C LYS A 283 -22.28 -10.27 -7.47
N LEU A 284 -21.20 -9.94 -8.17
CA LEU A 284 -20.80 -10.58 -9.41
C LEU A 284 -20.05 -11.91 -9.18
N ILE A 285 -19.28 -12.01 -8.09
CA ILE A 285 -18.56 -13.23 -7.73
C ILE A 285 -19.48 -14.19 -7.00
N LYS A 286 -19.81 -15.33 -7.63
CA LYS A 286 -20.79 -16.30 -7.15
C LYS A 286 -20.53 -16.80 -5.73
N ASN A 287 -19.27 -17.10 -5.40
CA ASN A 287 -18.87 -17.64 -4.11
C ASN A 287 -18.28 -16.55 -3.18
N SER A 288 -18.87 -15.35 -3.18
CA SER A 288 -18.40 -14.27 -2.31
C SER A 288 -19.24 -14.10 -1.06
N LYS A 289 -18.59 -13.55 -0.03
CA LYS A 289 -19.23 -12.93 1.14
C LYS A 289 -18.89 -11.46 1.16
N LEU A 290 -19.79 -10.63 1.67
CA LEU A 290 -19.64 -9.19 1.77
C LEU A 290 -19.61 -8.76 3.23
N GLU A 291 -18.60 -7.94 3.57
CA GLU A 291 -18.52 -7.25 4.85
C GLU A 291 -18.26 -5.77 4.63
N ILE A 292 -18.89 -4.89 5.41
CA ILE A 292 -18.73 -3.43 5.29
C ILE A 292 -18.20 -2.87 6.60
N VAL A 293 -17.00 -2.30 6.58
CA VAL A 293 -16.43 -1.60 7.73
C VAL A 293 -16.88 -0.15 7.72
N LYS A 294 -18.00 0.10 8.42
CA LYS A 294 -18.66 1.42 8.46
C LYS A 294 -17.69 2.52 8.92
N GLY A 295 -17.59 3.58 8.13
CA GLY A 295 -16.78 4.75 8.45
C GLY A 295 -15.27 4.59 8.24
N ALA A 296 -14.80 3.45 7.73
CA ALA A 296 -13.41 3.24 7.41
C ALA A 296 -13.04 3.95 6.10
N PRO A 297 -11.98 4.78 6.05
CA PRO A 297 -11.42 5.30 4.81
C PRO A 297 -10.45 4.29 4.18
N HIS A 298 -10.07 4.48 2.91
CA HIS A 298 -9.31 3.56 2.09
C HIS A 298 -8.07 2.94 2.78
N PHE A 299 -7.12 3.77 3.16
CA PHE A 299 -5.93 3.30 3.88
C PHE A 299 -6.18 3.04 5.37
N GLY A 300 -7.13 3.75 5.96
CA GLY A 300 -7.47 3.61 7.38
C GLY A 300 -8.03 2.27 7.75
N ILE A 301 -8.64 1.55 6.79
CA ILE A 301 -9.25 0.23 7.03
C ILE A 301 -8.20 -0.80 7.49
N VAL A 302 -6.97 -0.72 7.01
CA VAL A 302 -5.84 -1.59 7.34
C VAL A 302 -4.77 -0.94 8.21
N LYS A 303 -4.93 0.36 8.56
CA LYS A 303 -3.92 1.13 9.31
C LYS A 303 -4.40 1.63 10.66
N ARG A 304 -5.68 1.94 10.81
CA ARG A 304 -6.22 2.43 12.08
C ARG A 304 -6.70 1.25 12.91
N LYS A 305 -6.11 1.08 14.08
CA LYS A 305 -6.36 -0.06 14.99
C LYS A 305 -7.84 -0.45 15.08
N LYS A 306 -8.73 0.53 15.31
CA LYS A 306 -10.17 0.29 15.45
C LYS A 306 -10.84 -0.38 14.24
N TYR A 307 -10.34 -0.13 13.01
CA TYR A 307 -10.87 -0.77 11.80
C TYR A 307 -10.11 -2.04 11.48
N MET A 308 -8.80 -2.03 11.70
CA MET A 308 -7.94 -3.20 11.51
C MET A 308 -8.40 -4.38 12.38
N ASP A 309 -8.74 -4.15 13.65
CA ASP A 309 -9.24 -5.21 14.55
C ASP A 309 -10.53 -5.85 13.99
N ILE A 310 -11.44 -5.06 13.41
CA ILE A 310 -12.67 -5.55 12.75
C ILE A 310 -12.31 -6.39 11.52
N VAL A 311 -11.42 -5.87 10.67
CA VAL A 311 -10.99 -6.55 9.42
C VAL A 311 -10.30 -7.88 9.73
N ILE A 312 -9.39 -7.90 10.69
CA ILE A 312 -8.71 -9.13 11.13
C ILE A 312 -9.73 -10.16 11.65
N GLY A 313 -10.72 -9.71 12.43
CA GLY A 313 -11.80 -10.58 12.87
C GLY A 313 -12.59 -11.22 11.72
N TYR A 314 -12.96 -10.44 10.71
CA TYR A 314 -13.63 -10.95 9.51
C TYR A 314 -12.74 -11.92 8.72
N ILE A 315 -11.45 -11.63 8.57
CA ILE A 315 -10.49 -12.50 7.89
C ILE A 315 -10.37 -13.83 8.61
N PHE A 316 -10.13 -13.82 9.91
CA PHE A 316 -9.97 -15.05 10.70
C PHE A 316 -11.24 -15.91 10.68
N ASN A 317 -12.40 -15.30 10.79
CA ASN A 317 -13.67 -16.03 10.72
C ASN A 317 -13.92 -16.66 9.33
N PHE A 318 -13.55 -15.98 8.26
CA PHE A 318 -13.77 -16.47 6.90
C PHE A 318 -12.77 -17.54 6.48
N LEU A 319 -11.49 -17.36 6.83
CA LEU A 319 -10.41 -18.25 6.38
C LEU A 319 -10.34 -19.56 7.19
N GLN A 320 -11.04 -19.67 8.32
CA GLN A 320 -11.07 -20.93 9.08
C GLN A 320 -11.40 -22.11 8.15
N PRO A 321 -10.74 -23.27 8.34
CA PRO A 321 -11.16 -24.50 7.66
C PRO A 321 -12.65 -24.73 7.92
N SER A 322 -13.38 -25.15 6.90
CA SER A 322 -14.74 -25.66 7.09
C SER A 322 -14.64 -26.89 8.01
N ALA A 323 -15.37 -26.88 9.11
CA ALA A 323 -15.42 -27.99 10.04
C ALA A 323 -15.91 -29.27 9.34
#